data_cfb963df4a7ca7a833c5f9f28e238f6f
#
_entry.id   cfb963df4a7ca7a833c5f9f28e238f6f
#
_cell.length_a   1.000
_cell.length_b   1.000
_cell.length_c   1.000
_cell.angle_alpha   90.00
_cell.angle_beta   90.00
_cell.angle_gamma   90.00
#
_symmetry.space_group_name_H-M   'P 1'
#
loop_
_entity.id
_entity.type
_entity.pdbx_description
1 polymer ?
#
loop_
_entity_poly.entity_id
_entity_poly.type
_entity_poly.pdbx_seq_one_letter_code
_entity_poly.pdbx_strand_id
1 'polypeptide(L)'
;MTDQKSTKPLHRDTLAVRAAVPRSPYGENSEALYLTSGYVQPDADTSARRFSGEEEGYTYGRTSNPTVTSLELRLAALEGTEACMATSSGMSAVLLMCFSLLKAGDHVIISQSMFGSTLKLIGSEFARFGVQTSVVPQTDIDAWRRAVTPQTRLLFAETPTNPLTEVCDMAALAEIAHAAGALLALDNCFASPALQRPIEFGADIIMHSGTKFLDGQGRVMAGALCASQALVTEKFLPVIKNAGMVLSPFNAWVVLKGLETLDIRMRAQSANALALAHWLEAHPAVARVHYPGLKSHPQHELAMRQMSGVGGAVLSFEVKADQEGQGRARAFQVLDHLQVMSLSTNLGDTKTLLTHPASTSHGKLSEAQRQAAGIGQNLIRVSVGLEHLDDICADIDRGLSLHA
;
A
#
# COMPACT_ATOMS: atom_id res chain seq x y z
N MET A 1 33.04 29.09 4.06
CA MET A 1 33.06 27.93 4.97
C MET A 1 32.29 26.81 4.27
N THR A 2 33.03 25.86 3.71
CA THR A 2 32.44 24.71 3.00
C THR A 2 31.88 23.76 4.05
N ASP A 3 30.54 23.69 4.12
CA ASP A 3 29.83 22.69 4.91
C ASP A 3 30.24 21.29 4.44
N GLN A 4 31.05 20.60 5.25
CA GLN A 4 31.19 19.15 5.11
C GLN A 4 29.84 18.51 5.43
N LYS A 5 29.03 18.29 4.40
CA LYS A 5 27.82 17.47 4.53
C LYS A 5 28.25 16.10 5.03
N SER A 6 27.69 15.69 6.16
CA SER A 6 27.86 14.36 6.72
C SER A 6 27.68 13.30 5.62
N THR A 7 28.67 12.45 5.44
CA THR A 7 28.62 11.36 4.44
C THR A 7 27.78 10.16 4.90
N LYS A 8 27.28 10.19 6.13
CA LYS A 8 26.45 9.12 6.69
C LYS A 8 24.98 9.29 6.23
N PRO A 9 24.34 8.25 5.64
CA PRO A 9 22.95 8.33 5.29
C PRO A 9 22.07 8.57 6.53
N LEU A 10 21.04 9.40 6.36
CA LEU A 10 20.10 9.72 7.44
C LEU A 10 19.19 8.51 7.74
N HIS A 11 18.83 8.36 9.00
CA HIS A 11 17.83 7.37 9.42
C HIS A 11 16.43 7.70 8.89
N ARG A 12 15.59 6.70 8.71
CA ARG A 12 14.21 6.84 8.18
C ARG A 12 13.38 7.87 8.97
N ASP A 13 13.45 7.84 10.29
CA ASP A 13 12.74 8.79 11.15
C ASP A 13 13.14 10.24 10.85
N THR A 14 14.41 10.48 10.58
CA THR A 14 14.92 11.81 10.18
C THR A 14 14.44 12.16 8.77
N LEU A 15 14.46 11.21 7.84
CA LEU A 15 13.94 11.43 6.48
C LEU A 15 12.44 11.76 6.49
N ALA A 16 11.64 11.10 7.33
CA ALA A 16 10.21 11.35 7.46
C ALA A 16 9.89 12.81 7.79
N VAL A 17 10.70 13.46 8.61
CA VAL A 17 10.48 14.84 9.09
C VAL A 17 11.35 15.90 8.42
N ARG A 18 12.40 15.51 7.67
CA ARG A 18 13.40 16.46 7.11
C ARG A 18 13.63 16.34 5.61
N ALA A 19 13.27 15.23 4.98
CA ALA A 19 13.45 15.11 3.54
C ALA A 19 12.46 16.01 2.79
N ALA A 20 12.96 16.66 1.73
CA ALA A 20 12.15 17.48 0.83
C ALA A 20 11.31 18.56 1.54
N VAL A 21 11.96 19.35 2.40
CA VAL A 21 11.37 20.54 3.04
C VAL A 21 11.93 21.79 2.33
N PRO A 22 11.46 22.12 1.12
CA PRO A 22 11.87 23.34 0.43
C PRO A 22 11.32 24.55 1.21
N ARG A 23 12.09 25.62 1.23
CA ARG A 23 11.67 26.87 1.84
C ARG A 23 11.40 27.91 0.75
N SER A 24 10.29 28.63 0.89
CA SER A 24 10.02 29.79 0.06
C SER A 24 10.88 30.98 0.51
N PRO A 25 10.82 32.11 -0.20
CA PRO A 25 11.49 33.33 0.25
C PRO A 25 11.10 33.83 1.66
N TYR A 26 9.99 33.31 2.22
CA TYR A 26 9.53 33.64 3.57
C TYR A 26 10.19 32.79 4.66
N GLY A 27 10.89 31.70 4.31
CA GLY A 27 11.65 30.89 5.25
C GLY A 27 10.81 30.08 6.23
N GLU A 28 9.58 29.70 5.85
CA GLU A 28 8.64 28.91 6.66
C GLU A 28 9.27 27.58 7.12
N ASN A 29 8.92 27.12 8.34
CA ASN A 29 9.42 25.88 8.90
C ASN A 29 8.66 24.64 8.42
N SER A 30 7.35 24.79 8.16
CA SER A 30 6.51 23.73 7.60
C SER A 30 6.38 23.90 6.09
N GLU A 31 6.14 22.81 5.37
CA GLU A 31 5.96 22.86 3.91
C GLU A 31 4.77 23.75 3.53
N ALA A 32 5.00 24.65 2.58
CA ALA A 32 3.96 25.52 2.05
C ALA A 32 2.96 24.73 1.19
N LEU A 33 1.70 25.13 1.25
CA LEU A 33 0.63 24.57 0.43
C LEU A 33 0.35 25.48 -0.77
N TYR A 34 0.70 25.03 -1.98
CA TYR A 34 0.53 25.76 -3.23
C TYR A 34 -0.75 25.31 -3.95
N LEU A 35 -1.89 25.93 -3.61
CA LEU A 35 -3.19 25.68 -4.27
C LEU A 35 -3.33 26.55 -5.52
N THR A 36 -2.71 26.13 -6.61
CA THR A 36 -2.82 26.79 -7.89
C THR A 36 -2.88 25.80 -9.05
N SER A 37 -3.64 26.12 -10.10
CA SER A 37 -3.67 25.36 -11.35
C SER A 37 -2.66 25.85 -12.38
N GLY A 38 -2.20 27.10 -12.29
CA GLY A 38 -1.27 27.71 -13.24
C GLY A 38 -0.26 28.62 -12.57
N TYR A 39 0.83 28.90 -13.30
CA TYR A 39 1.95 29.71 -12.81
C TYR A 39 2.22 30.86 -13.79
N VAL A 40 2.42 32.06 -13.27
CA VAL A 40 2.79 33.23 -14.07
C VAL A 40 4.26 33.11 -14.49
N GLN A 41 4.52 33.30 -15.75
CA GLN A 41 5.87 33.29 -16.31
C GLN A 41 6.43 34.73 -16.42
N PRO A 42 7.74 34.94 -16.28
CA PRO A 42 8.32 36.29 -16.33
C PRO A 42 8.19 36.93 -17.72
N ASP A 43 8.26 36.11 -18.77
CA ASP A 43 8.14 36.54 -20.18
C ASP A 43 7.73 35.37 -21.08
N ALA A 44 7.42 35.67 -22.37
CA ALA A 44 6.95 34.69 -23.34
C ALA A 44 8.04 33.65 -23.73
N ASP A 45 9.28 34.07 -23.76
CA ASP A 45 10.43 33.21 -24.12
C ASP A 45 10.69 32.17 -23.02
N THR A 46 10.74 32.59 -21.76
CA THR A 46 10.79 31.69 -20.60
C THR A 46 9.61 30.72 -20.58
N SER A 47 8.39 31.22 -20.88
CA SER A 47 7.22 30.35 -21.01
C SER A 47 7.42 29.28 -22.08
N ALA A 48 7.92 29.63 -23.25
CA ALA A 48 8.17 28.69 -24.34
C ALA A 48 9.22 27.63 -23.95
N ARG A 49 10.34 28.04 -23.38
CA ARG A 49 11.39 27.09 -22.92
C ARG A 49 10.91 26.13 -21.84
N ARG A 50 10.09 26.61 -20.90
CA ARG A 50 9.53 25.72 -19.85
C ARG A 50 8.50 24.73 -20.40
N PHE A 51 7.70 25.15 -21.37
CA PHE A 51 6.76 24.24 -22.03
C PHE A 51 7.44 23.23 -22.94
N SER A 52 8.56 23.59 -23.57
CA SER A 52 9.39 22.65 -24.38
C SER A 52 10.25 21.72 -23.50
N GLY A 53 10.46 22.04 -22.23
CA GLY A 53 11.34 21.31 -21.32
C GLY A 53 12.82 21.71 -21.40
N GLU A 54 13.15 22.78 -22.12
CA GLU A 54 14.50 23.35 -22.21
C GLU A 54 14.90 24.08 -20.91
N GLU A 55 13.94 24.57 -20.15
CA GLU A 55 14.11 25.22 -18.85
C GLU A 55 13.23 24.57 -17.81
N GLU A 56 13.80 24.25 -16.65
CA GLU A 56 13.04 23.74 -15.50
C GLU A 56 12.13 24.84 -14.92
N GLY A 57 10.91 24.45 -14.52
CA GLY A 57 9.97 25.36 -13.86
C GLY A 57 8.55 24.84 -13.83
N TYR A 58 7.75 25.50 -13.03
CA TYR A 58 6.32 25.19 -12.92
C TYR A 58 5.53 25.95 -13.99
N THR A 59 4.67 25.25 -14.72
CA THR A 59 3.83 25.81 -15.77
C THR A 59 2.35 25.61 -15.49
N TYR A 60 1.97 24.40 -15.14
CA TYR A 60 0.58 24.01 -14.91
C TYR A 60 0.49 22.90 -13.85
N GLY A 61 -0.47 23.04 -12.92
CA GLY A 61 -0.60 22.16 -11.75
C GLY A 61 -0.79 20.66 -12.06
N ARG A 62 -1.31 20.31 -13.25
CA ARG A 62 -1.39 18.91 -13.70
C ARG A 62 -0.02 18.34 -14.08
N THR A 63 0.91 19.15 -14.50
CA THR A 63 2.26 18.69 -14.90
C THR A 63 3.24 18.64 -13.73
N SER A 64 3.15 19.60 -12.81
CA SER A 64 3.96 19.66 -11.59
C SER A 64 3.39 20.70 -10.60
N ASN A 65 3.61 20.47 -9.31
CA ASN A 65 3.23 21.38 -8.24
C ASN A 65 4.23 21.24 -7.08
N PRO A 66 4.73 22.35 -6.47
CA PRO A 66 5.77 22.26 -5.42
C PRO A 66 5.38 21.39 -4.21
N THR A 67 4.11 21.43 -3.79
CA THR A 67 3.62 20.62 -2.67
C THR A 67 3.60 19.14 -3.03
N VAL A 68 3.14 18.79 -4.24
CA VAL A 68 3.15 17.40 -4.75
C VAL A 68 4.57 16.91 -4.89
N THR A 69 5.47 17.72 -5.46
CA THR A 69 6.90 17.37 -5.58
C THR A 69 7.54 17.10 -4.21
N SER A 70 7.19 17.88 -3.17
CA SER A 70 7.69 17.62 -1.81
C SER A 70 7.25 16.26 -1.28
N LEU A 71 6.00 15.84 -1.55
CA LEU A 71 5.52 14.50 -1.20
C LEU A 71 6.29 13.41 -1.95
N GLU A 72 6.45 13.58 -3.27
CA GLU A 72 7.15 12.62 -4.14
C GLU A 72 8.60 12.40 -3.68
N LEU A 73 9.33 13.48 -3.44
CA LEU A 73 10.72 13.41 -2.97
C LEU A 73 10.84 12.77 -1.57
N ARG A 74 9.91 13.09 -0.65
CA ARG A 74 9.92 12.51 0.69
C ARG A 74 9.61 11.02 0.66
N LEU A 75 8.62 10.62 -0.12
CA LEU A 75 8.24 9.21 -0.21
C LEU A 75 9.32 8.39 -0.91
N ALA A 76 9.96 8.92 -1.97
CA ALA A 76 11.11 8.30 -2.60
C ALA A 76 12.26 8.10 -1.61
N ALA A 77 12.57 9.12 -0.79
CA ALA A 77 13.62 9.02 0.24
C ALA A 77 13.29 7.96 1.32
N LEU A 78 12.02 7.83 1.70
CA LEU A 78 11.57 6.83 2.68
C LEU A 78 11.66 5.40 2.12
N GLU A 79 11.22 5.19 0.89
CA GLU A 79 11.33 3.89 0.20
C GLU A 79 12.76 3.56 -0.23
N GLY A 80 13.63 4.58 -0.35
CA GLY A 80 15.00 4.41 -0.84
C GLY A 80 15.09 4.29 -2.35
N THR A 81 14.10 4.79 -3.07
CA THR A 81 14.07 4.87 -4.52
C THR A 81 14.61 6.21 -5.02
N GLU A 82 14.95 6.29 -6.31
CA GLU A 82 15.47 7.52 -6.92
C GLU A 82 14.39 8.58 -7.14
N ALA A 83 13.15 8.14 -7.42
CA ALA A 83 12.03 9.02 -7.71
C ALA A 83 10.69 8.41 -7.29
N CYS A 84 9.66 9.26 -7.27
CA CYS A 84 8.29 8.87 -7.02
C CYS A 84 7.35 9.69 -7.91
N MET A 85 6.23 9.10 -8.31
CA MET A 85 5.13 9.74 -9.02
C MET A 85 3.85 9.62 -8.19
N ALA A 86 3.33 10.74 -7.71
CA ALA A 86 2.09 10.79 -6.93
C ALA A 86 0.86 10.78 -7.84
N THR A 87 -0.19 10.07 -7.42
CA THR A 87 -1.46 9.93 -8.14
C THR A 87 -2.66 10.18 -7.24
N SER A 88 -3.83 10.39 -7.83
CA SER A 88 -5.07 10.73 -7.12
C SER A 88 -5.59 9.61 -6.19
N SER A 89 -5.18 8.37 -6.39
CA SER A 89 -5.54 7.21 -5.56
C SER A 89 -4.59 6.04 -5.83
N GLY A 90 -4.59 5.02 -4.95
CA GLY A 90 -3.86 3.77 -5.20
C GLY A 90 -4.25 3.10 -6.52
N MET A 91 -5.55 3.06 -6.85
CA MET A 91 -6.00 2.50 -8.13
C MET A 91 -5.54 3.31 -9.35
N SER A 92 -5.39 4.64 -9.20
CA SER A 92 -4.76 5.49 -10.24
C SER A 92 -3.28 5.17 -10.41
N ALA A 93 -2.58 4.80 -9.32
CA ALA A 93 -1.19 4.33 -9.41
C ALA A 93 -1.09 3.01 -10.17
N VAL A 94 -1.95 2.03 -9.86
CA VAL A 94 -2.00 0.75 -10.62
C VAL A 94 -2.34 1.00 -12.09
N LEU A 95 -3.32 1.86 -12.38
CA LEU A 95 -3.69 2.21 -13.75
C LEU A 95 -2.53 2.87 -14.50
N LEU A 96 -1.85 3.85 -13.86
CA LEU A 96 -0.69 4.52 -14.42
C LEU A 96 0.43 3.52 -14.76
N MET A 97 0.75 2.63 -13.82
CA MET A 97 1.76 1.59 -14.01
C MET A 97 1.44 0.72 -15.22
N CYS A 98 0.22 0.19 -15.29
CA CYS A 98 -0.19 -0.68 -16.38
C CYS A 98 -0.20 0.04 -17.74
N PHE A 99 -0.73 1.26 -17.82
CA PHE A 99 -0.72 2.04 -19.06
C PHE A 99 0.68 2.43 -19.53
N SER A 100 1.59 2.64 -18.61
CA SER A 100 2.96 3.04 -18.92
C SER A 100 3.85 1.90 -19.37
N LEU A 101 3.55 0.67 -18.93
CA LEU A 101 4.45 -0.49 -19.07
C LEU A 101 3.91 -1.56 -20.03
N LEU A 102 2.59 -1.63 -20.25
CA LEU A 102 1.96 -2.73 -20.97
C LEU A 102 1.31 -2.24 -22.27
N LYS A 103 1.41 -3.05 -23.30
CA LYS A 103 0.74 -2.89 -24.61
C LYS A 103 0.08 -4.20 -25.04
N ALA A 104 -0.69 -4.15 -26.12
CA ALA A 104 -1.29 -5.36 -26.71
C ALA A 104 -0.24 -6.43 -27.00
N GLY A 105 -0.51 -7.66 -26.58
CA GLY A 105 0.38 -8.81 -26.70
C GLY A 105 1.33 -9.01 -25.51
N ASP A 106 1.49 -8.03 -24.62
CA ASP A 106 2.29 -8.20 -23.41
C ASP A 106 1.55 -9.07 -22.38
N HIS A 107 2.34 -9.68 -21.50
CA HIS A 107 1.87 -10.57 -20.44
C HIS A 107 2.27 -10.05 -19.06
N VAL A 108 1.35 -10.16 -18.08
CA VAL A 108 1.56 -9.82 -16.68
C VAL A 108 1.21 -11.01 -15.78
N ILE A 109 2.03 -11.25 -14.76
CA ILE A 109 1.75 -12.25 -13.72
C ILE A 109 1.35 -11.50 -12.45
N ILE A 110 0.21 -11.87 -11.88
CA ILE A 110 -0.31 -11.26 -10.65
C ILE A 110 -0.65 -12.31 -9.61
N SER A 111 -0.49 -11.93 -8.33
CA SER A 111 -0.93 -12.78 -7.22
C SER A 111 -2.45 -12.89 -7.18
N GLN A 112 -2.97 -14.08 -6.89
CA GLN A 112 -4.40 -14.30 -6.63
C GLN A 112 -4.91 -13.59 -5.36
N SER A 113 -4.00 -13.27 -4.43
CA SER A 113 -4.31 -12.64 -3.15
C SER A 113 -4.25 -11.12 -3.20
N MET A 114 -4.12 -10.52 -4.39
CA MET A 114 -4.16 -9.08 -4.56
C MET A 114 -5.54 -8.49 -4.30
N PHE A 115 -5.55 -7.17 -4.00
CA PHE A 115 -6.81 -6.42 -3.87
C PHE A 115 -7.73 -6.64 -5.06
N GLY A 116 -9.00 -6.96 -4.81
CA GLY A 116 -9.96 -7.40 -5.83
C GLY A 116 -10.15 -6.42 -6.99
N SER A 117 -10.04 -5.09 -6.75
CA SER A 117 -10.11 -4.11 -7.83
C SER A 117 -8.89 -4.14 -8.73
N THR A 118 -7.71 -4.46 -8.20
CA THR A 118 -6.47 -4.67 -8.98
C THR A 118 -6.61 -5.90 -9.88
N LEU A 119 -7.09 -7.02 -9.30
CA LEU A 119 -7.35 -8.24 -10.07
C LEU A 119 -8.32 -7.97 -11.24
N LYS A 120 -9.41 -7.25 -10.98
CA LYS A 120 -10.38 -6.89 -12.02
C LYS A 120 -9.80 -5.94 -13.06
N LEU A 121 -9.07 -4.91 -12.64
CA LEU A 121 -8.47 -3.95 -13.56
C LEU A 121 -7.51 -4.65 -14.54
N ILE A 122 -6.59 -5.45 -14.01
CA ILE A 122 -5.56 -6.10 -14.83
C ILE A 122 -6.17 -7.28 -15.61
N GLY A 123 -6.87 -8.18 -14.92
CA GLY A 123 -7.37 -9.42 -15.52
C GLY A 123 -8.57 -9.25 -16.45
N SER A 124 -9.35 -8.15 -16.31
CA SER A 124 -10.55 -7.93 -17.14
C SER A 124 -10.45 -6.69 -18.00
N GLU A 125 -10.13 -5.52 -17.44
CA GLU A 125 -10.15 -4.29 -18.22
C GLU A 125 -8.96 -4.22 -19.19
N PHE A 126 -7.75 -4.57 -18.75
CA PHE A 126 -6.58 -4.61 -19.64
C PHE A 126 -6.62 -5.76 -20.65
N ALA A 127 -7.32 -6.86 -20.36
CA ALA A 127 -7.57 -7.92 -21.34
C ALA A 127 -8.31 -7.41 -22.59
N ARG A 128 -9.19 -6.41 -22.44
CA ARG A 128 -9.89 -5.75 -23.56
C ARG A 128 -8.94 -5.00 -24.48
N PHE A 129 -7.75 -4.65 -24.02
CA PHE A 129 -6.69 -3.99 -24.77
C PHE A 129 -5.59 -4.97 -25.21
N GLY A 130 -5.85 -6.29 -25.10
CA GLY A 130 -4.95 -7.34 -25.59
C GLY A 130 -3.80 -7.70 -24.64
N VAL A 131 -3.83 -7.26 -23.39
CA VAL A 131 -2.86 -7.69 -22.35
C VAL A 131 -3.27 -9.08 -21.84
N GLN A 132 -2.31 -9.99 -21.75
CA GLN A 132 -2.51 -11.33 -21.20
C GLN A 132 -2.17 -11.34 -19.70
N THR A 133 -2.95 -12.09 -18.90
CA THR A 133 -2.76 -12.14 -17.44
C THR A 133 -2.73 -13.58 -16.94
N SER A 134 -1.69 -13.92 -16.19
CA SER A 134 -1.64 -15.15 -15.38
C SER A 134 -1.86 -14.78 -13.90
N VAL A 135 -2.79 -15.48 -13.26
CA VAL A 135 -3.06 -15.33 -11.82
C VAL A 135 -2.50 -16.57 -11.10
N VAL A 136 -1.63 -16.35 -10.12
CA VAL A 136 -0.90 -17.42 -9.44
C VAL A 136 -1.04 -17.32 -7.91
N PRO A 137 -0.95 -18.44 -7.16
CA PRO A 137 -0.90 -18.39 -5.71
C PRO A 137 0.30 -17.58 -5.22
N GLN A 138 0.06 -16.68 -4.24
CA GLN A 138 1.07 -15.75 -3.72
C GLN A 138 2.35 -16.44 -3.25
N THR A 139 2.21 -17.54 -2.51
CA THR A 139 3.31 -18.20 -1.81
C THR A 139 3.93 -19.36 -2.59
N ASP A 140 3.39 -19.72 -3.76
CA ASP A 140 3.93 -20.77 -4.64
C ASP A 140 4.92 -20.18 -5.66
N ILE A 141 6.18 -20.06 -5.26
CA ILE A 141 7.27 -19.51 -6.10
C ILE A 141 7.42 -20.29 -7.42
N ASP A 142 7.17 -21.60 -7.42
CA ASP A 142 7.24 -22.39 -8.63
C ASP A 142 6.08 -22.09 -9.59
N ALA A 143 4.89 -21.76 -9.07
CA ALA A 143 3.80 -21.28 -9.92
C ALA A 143 4.16 -19.96 -10.62
N TRP A 144 4.79 -19.00 -9.93
CA TRP A 144 5.30 -17.78 -10.54
C TRP A 144 6.30 -18.09 -11.66
N ARG A 145 7.25 -18.99 -11.42
CA ARG A 145 8.26 -19.38 -12.40
C ARG A 145 7.64 -20.06 -13.63
N ARG A 146 6.68 -20.98 -13.43
CA ARG A 146 5.96 -21.66 -14.52
C ARG A 146 5.08 -20.73 -15.36
N ALA A 147 4.59 -19.63 -14.78
CA ALA A 147 3.73 -18.68 -15.48
C ALA A 147 4.51 -17.73 -16.42
N VAL A 148 5.84 -17.67 -16.33
CA VAL A 148 6.66 -16.80 -17.19
C VAL A 148 6.54 -17.22 -18.66
N THR A 149 6.36 -16.24 -19.53
CA THR A 149 6.35 -16.39 -20.99
C THR A 149 7.32 -15.38 -21.62
N PRO A 150 7.69 -15.52 -22.90
CA PRO A 150 8.52 -14.52 -23.60
C PRO A 150 7.90 -13.11 -23.64
N GLN A 151 6.58 -13.02 -23.47
CA GLN A 151 5.82 -11.77 -23.47
C GLN A 151 5.69 -11.16 -22.05
N THR A 152 6.15 -11.83 -21.00
CA THR A 152 6.07 -11.33 -19.63
C THR A 152 6.86 -10.01 -19.50
N ARG A 153 6.21 -8.97 -18.96
CA ARG A 153 6.78 -7.64 -18.74
C ARG A 153 6.72 -7.18 -17.31
N LEU A 154 5.77 -7.74 -16.54
CA LEU A 154 5.51 -7.30 -15.19
C LEU A 154 5.09 -8.50 -14.33
N LEU A 155 5.71 -8.62 -13.14
CA LEU A 155 5.22 -9.39 -12.02
C LEU A 155 4.67 -8.40 -10.98
N PHE A 156 3.46 -8.63 -10.46
CA PHE A 156 2.87 -7.73 -9.47
C PHE A 156 2.26 -8.52 -8.31
N ALA A 157 2.73 -8.24 -7.08
CA ALA A 157 2.27 -8.85 -5.84
C ALA A 157 1.97 -7.79 -4.78
N GLU A 158 1.18 -8.17 -3.76
CA GLU A 158 0.86 -7.38 -2.58
C GLU A 158 1.42 -8.09 -1.35
N THR A 159 2.19 -7.41 -0.50
CA THR A 159 2.80 -8.06 0.67
C THR A 159 2.94 -7.10 1.86
N PRO A 160 2.32 -7.45 3.03
CA PRO A 160 1.35 -8.52 3.27
C PRO A 160 0.01 -8.32 2.55
N THR A 161 -0.74 -9.39 2.27
CA THR A 161 -2.00 -9.34 1.52
C THR A 161 -3.21 -8.97 2.37
N ASN A 162 -4.26 -8.50 1.72
CA ASN A 162 -5.59 -8.27 2.30
C ASN A 162 -6.54 -9.41 1.91
N PRO A 163 -7.18 -10.15 2.85
CA PRO A 163 -7.21 -9.92 4.29
C PRO A 163 -6.31 -10.86 5.11
N LEU A 164 -5.71 -11.89 4.54
CA LEU A 164 -5.08 -12.99 5.27
C LEU A 164 -3.62 -12.72 5.65
N THR A 165 -3.09 -11.55 5.28
CA THR A 165 -1.72 -11.12 5.61
C THR A 165 -0.63 -12.09 5.14
N GLU A 166 -0.86 -12.82 4.03
CA GLU A 166 0.17 -13.65 3.40
C GLU A 166 1.37 -12.81 2.96
N VAL A 167 2.56 -13.32 3.15
CA VAL A 167 3.81 -12.66 2.80
C VAL A 167 4.49 -13.38 1.65
N CYS A 168 4.83 -12.67 0.58
CA CYS A 168 5.62 -13.24 -0.52
C CYS A 168 7.12 -13.09 -0.29
N ASP A 169 7.90 -13.98 -0.86
CA ASP A 169 9.37 -13.86 -0.92
C ASP A 169 9.73 -12.86 -2.03
N MET A 170 9.99 -11.61 -1.62
CA MET A 170 10.27 -10.53 -2.55
C MET A 170 11.53 -10.77 -3.37
N ALA A 171 12.59 -11.31 -2.75
CA ALA A 171 13.86 -11.58 -3.43
C ALA A 171 13.70 -12.69 -4.48
N ALA A 172 12.97 -13.76 -4.16
CA ALA A 172 12.69 -14.82 -5.11
C ALA A 172 11.83 -14.33 -6.29
N LEU A 173 10.85 -13.45 -6.05
CA LEU A 173 10.06 -12.85 -7.13
C LEU A 173 10.90 -11.91 -7.99
N ALA A 174 11.82 -11.13 -7.41
CA ALA A 174 12.74 -10.27 -8.15
C ALA A 174 13.66 -11.10 -9.08
N GLU A 175 14.21 -12.21 -8.58
CA GLU A 175 15.03 -13.13 -9.39
C GLU A 175 14.23 -13.65 -10.60
N ILE A 176 12.98 -14.08 -10.41
CA ILE A 176 12.12 -14.57 -11.50
C ILE A 176 11.83 -13.47 -12.51
N ALA A 177 11.46 -12.27 -12.04
CA ALA A 177 11.16 -11.14 -12.90
C ALA A 177 12.36 -10.75 -13.76
N HIS A 178 13.52 -10.56 -13.14
CA HIS A 178 14.73 -10.11 -13.82
C HIS A 178 15.28 -11.17 -14.78
N ALA A 179 15.21 -12.46 -14.43
CA ALA A 179 15.59 -13.56 -15.34
C ALA A 179 14.71 -13.59 -16.60
N ALA A 180 13.46 -13.13 -16.51
CA ALA A 180 12.53 -13.01 -17.63
C ALA A 180 12.67 -11.68 -18.40
N GLY A 181 13.52 -10.76 -17.99
CA GLY A 181 13.60 -9.38 -18.51
C GLY A 181 12.34 -8.56 -18.20
N ALA A 182 11.60 -8.93 -17.16
CA ALA A 182 10.41 -8.25 -16.67
C ALA A 182 10.72 -7.42 -15.40
N LEU A 183 9.80 -6.52 -15.02
CA LEU A 183 9.87 -5.74 -13.81
C LEU A 183 9.08 -6.42 -12.68
N LEU A 184 9.56 -6.25 -11.43
CA LEU A 184 8.80 -6.60 -10.23
C LEU A 184 8.18 -5.33 -9.62
N ALA A 185 6.86 -5.29 -9.55
CA ALA A 185 6.11 -4.30 -8.78
C ALA A 185 5.57 -4.92 -7.48
N LEU A 186 5.62 -4.16 -6.38
CA LEU A 186 5.09 -4.59 -5.09
C LEU A 186 4.18 -3.52 -4.49
N ASP A 187 2.97 -3.91 -4.12
CA ASP A 187 2.09 -3.10 -3.30
C ASP A 187 2.55 -3.18 -1.84
N ASN A 188 3.06 -2.05 -1.32
CA ASN A 188 3.60 -1.92 0.04
C ASN A 188 2.65 -1.17 0.99
N CYS A 189 1.34 -1.19 0.70
CA CYS A 189 0.36 -0.40 1.46
C CYS A 189 0.23 -0.81 2.93
N PHE A 190 0.37 -2.11 3.25
CA PHE A 190 0.18 -2.61 4.62
C PHE A 190 1.41 -2.43 5.51
N ALA A 191 2.59 -2.68 4.97
CA ALA A 191 3.83 -2.53 5.72
C ALA A 191 4.31 -1.08 5.75
N SER A 192 4.11 -0.33 4.68
CA SER A 192 4.66 1.01 4.48
C SER A 192 6.19 1.07 4.54
N PRO A 193 6.85 2.16 4.13
CA PRO A 193 8.31 2.28 4.23
C PRO A 193 8.84 2.29 5.68
N ALA A 194 7.95 2.42 6.67
CA ALA A 194 8.33 2.32 8.08
C ALA A 194 8.78 0.90 8.46
N LEU A 195 8.12 -0.12 7.93
CA LEU A 195 8.40 -1.51 8.30
C LEU A 195 9.13 -2.28 7.20
N GLN A 196 8.84 -2.02 5.93
CA GLN A 196 9.34 -2.79 4.79
C GLN A 196 9.78 -1.85 3.66
N ARG A 197 10.89 -2.15 3.03
CA ARG A 197 11.41 -1.44 1.86
C ARG A 197 11.68 -2.44 0.73
N PRO A 198 10.71 -2.64 -0.16
CA PRO A 198 10.82 -3.65 -1.21
C PRO A 198 12.00 -3.46 -2.16
N ILE A 199 12.49 -2.23 -2.32
CA ILE A 199 13.69 -1.96 -3.13
C ILE A 199 14.94 -2.70 -2.61
N GLU A 200 15.04 -2.94 -1.31
CA GLU A 200 16.16 -3.67 -0.68
C GLU A 200 16.14 -5.18 -1.03
N PHE A 201 15.01 -5.66 -1.54
CA PHE A 201 14.80 -7.04 -1.97
C PHE A 201 14.70 -7.19 -3.49
N GLY A 202 15.03 -6.14 -4.25
CA GLY A 202 15.09 -6.17 -5.71
C GLY A 202 13.80 -5.78 -6.43
N ALA A 203 12.81 -5.20 -5.75
CA ALA A 203 11.64 -4.64 -6.44
C ALA A 203 12.05 -3.42 -7.29
N ASP A 204 11.47 -3.31 -8.49
CA ASP A 204 11.70 -2.20 -9.41
C ASP A 204 10.72 -1.06 -9.18
N ILE A 205 9.50 -1.39 -8.75
CA ILE A 205 8.40 -0.45 -8.55
C ILE A 205 7.72 -0.76 -7.22
N ILE A 206 7.60 0.25 -6.37
CA ILE A 206 6.85 0.17 -5.12
C ILE A 206 5.57 1.00 -5.28
N MET A 207 4.42 0.35 -5.16
CA MET A 207 3.10 0.98 -5.25
C MET A 207 2.58 1.29 -3.85
N HIS A 208 1.93 2.44 -3.72
CA HIS A 208 1.23 2.84 -2.50
C HIS A 208 -0.20 3.34 -2.75
N SER A 209 -1.11 2.95 -1.87
CA SER A 209 -2.29 3.74 -1.57
C SER A 209 -1.98 4.69 -0.42
N GLY A 210 -1.73 5.97 -0.72
CA GLY A 210 -1.48 6.99 0.31
C GLY A 210 -2.68 7.22 1.23
N THR A 211 -3.86 6.75 0.85
CA THR A 211 -5.11 6.72 1.64
C THR A 211 -5.00 5.92 2.94
N LYS A 212 -4.03 4.99 3.02
CA LYS A 212 -3.86 4.05 4.14
C LYS A 212 -2.88 4.62 5.17
N PHE A 213 -1.91 3.85 5.59
CA PHE A 213 -0.96 4.24 6.64
C PHE A 213 -0.14 5.50 6.34
N LEU A 214 0.05 5.88 5.05
CA LEU A 214 0.81 7.11 4.73
C LEU A 214 0.08 8.37 5.22
N ASP A 215 -1.23 8.49 4.96
CA ASP A 215 -2.09 9.49 5.61
C ASP A 215 -2.30 9.17 7.08
N GLY A 216 -2.68 7.93 7.37
CA GLY A 216 -2.80 7.34 8.70
C GLY A 216 -3.96 7.84 9.55
N GLN A 217 -4.86 8.66 9.02
CA GLN A 217 -5.97 9.26 9.77
C GLN A 217 -7.30 9.28 8.98
N GLY A 218 -7.35 8.60 7.82
CA GLY A 218 -8.56 8.45 7.02
C GLY A 218 -9.09 9.75 6.41
N ARG A 219 -8.20 10.72 6.10
CA ARG A 219 -8.58 12.10 5.71
C ARG A 219 -8.71 12.28 4.20
N VAL A 220 -7.82 11.65 3.41
CA VAL A 220 -7.70 11.90 1.97
C VAL A 220 -7.42 10.62 1.19
N MET A 221 -7.71 10.67 -0.12
CA MET A 221 -7.23 9.66 -1.06
C MET A 221 -5.95 10.14 -1.71
N ALA A 222 -5.00 9.22 -1.87
CA ALA A 222 -3.76 9.41 -2.60
C ALA A 222 -3.21 8.06 -3.07
N GLY A 223 -2.34 8.08 -4.06
CA GLY A 223 -1.55 6.94 -4.52
C GLY A 223 -0.14 7.39 -4.92
N ALA A 224 0.76 6.43 -5.08
CA ALA A 224 2.11 6.71 -5.55
C ALA A 224 2.77 5.48 -6.19
N LEU A 225 3.71 5.73 -7.10
CA LEU A 225 4.66 4.76 -7.64
C LEU A 225 6.08 5.27 -7.34
N CYS A 226 6.83 4.54 -6.54
CA CYS A 226 8.24 4.82 -6.26
C CYS A 226 9.09 3.87 -7.11
N ALA A 227 10.09 4.40 -7.82
CA ALA A 227 10.90 3.63 -8.77
C ALA A 227 12.22 4.35 -9.09
N SER A 228 12.95 3.83 -10.11
CA SER A 228 14.11 4.54 -10.66
C SER A 228 13.69 5.86 -11.33
N GLN A 229 14.62 6.81 -11.40
CA GLN A 229 14.43 8.08 -12.08
C GLN A 229 14.00 7.84 -13.55
N ALA A 230 14.62 6.88 -14.23
CA ALA A 230 14.30 6.55 -15.61
C ALA A 230 12.84 6.07 -15.78
N LEU A 231 12.36 5.14 -14.93
CA LEU A 231 10.96 4.70 -14.99
C LEU A 231 9.98 5.84 -14.75
N VAL A 232 10.28 6.71 -13.79
CA VAL A 232 9.39 7.84 -13.48
C VAL A 232 9.37 8.85 -14.61
N THR A 233 10.52 9.26 -15.14
CA THR A 233 10.59 10.35 -16.14
C THR A 233 10.22 9.88 -17.55
N GLU A 234 10.60 8.65 -17.95
CA GLU A 234 10.42 8.17 -19.32
C GLU A 234 9.11 7.39 -19.51
N LYS A 235 8.58 6.76 -18.44
CA LYS A 235 7.37 5.93 -18.54
C LYS A 235 6.17 6.56 -17.85
N PHE A 236 6.25 6.95 -16.58
CA PHE A 236 5.08 7.40 -15.82
C PHE A 236 4.72 8.85 -16.11
N LEU A 237 5.70 9.76 -16.15
CA LEU A 237 5.45 11.19 -16.34
C LEU A 237 4.75 11.53 -17.67
N PRO A 238 5.13 10.96 -18.83
CA PRO A 238 4.42 11.24 -20.08
C PRO A 238 2.95 10.79 -20.04
N VAL A 239 2.67 9.66 -19.40
CA VAL A 239 1.30 9.13 -19.29
C VAL A 239 0.46 9.97 -18.35
N ILE A 240 0.96 10.29 -17.14
CA ILE A 240 0.16 11.03 -16.15
C ILE A 240 -0.17 12.45 -16.63
N LYS A 241 0.76 13.12 -17.34
CA LYS A 241 0.52 14.44 -17.95
C LYS A 241 -0.67 14.44 -18.91
N ASN A 242 -0.89 13.35 -19.64
CA ASN A 242 -1.95 13.22 -20.62
C ASN A 242 -3.23 12.62 -20.02
N ALA A 243 -3.11 11.63 -19.15
CA ALA A 243 -4.25 10.92 -18.56
C ALA A 243 -4.91 11.65 -17.38
N GLY A 244 -4.20 12.59 -16.74
CA GLY A 244 -4.78 13.46 -15.71
C GLY A 244 -5.02 12.80 -14.35
N MET A 245 -4.40 11.67 -14.04
CA MET A 245 -4.51 10.95 -12.75
C MET A 245 -3.74 11.62 -11.61
N VAL A 246 -3.68 12.94 -11.60
CA VAL A 246 -2.81 13.74 -10.71
C VAL A 246 -3.38 13.90 -9.31
N LEU A 247 -2.49 14.00 -8.33
CA LEU A 247 -2.84 14.25 -6.94
C LEU A 247 -3.14 15.73 -6.71
N SER A 248 -4.19 16.02 -5.92
CA SER A 248 -4.45 17.37 -5.43
C SER A 248 -3.32 17.83 -4.50
N PRO A 249 -2.82 19.10 -4.62
CA PRO A 249 -1.83 19.65 -3.69
C PRO A 249 -2.29 19.62 -2.23
N PHE A 250 -3.58 19.81 -1.97
CA PHE A 250 -4.13 19.68 -0.62
C PHE A 250 -3.98 18.27 -0.08
N ASN A 251 -4.34 17.25 -0.86
CA ASN A 251 -4.17 15.86 -0.45
C ASN A 251 -2.69 15.50 -0.27
N ALA A 252 -1.81 16.01 -1.14
CA ALA A 252 -0.37 15.84 -1.00
C ALA A 252 0.15 16.42 0.32
N TRP A 253 -0.29 17.63 0.69
CA TRP A 253 0.09 18.26 1.95
C TRP A 253 -0.40 17.46 3.16
N VAL A 254 -1.64 16.96 3.14
CA VAL A 254 -2.18 16.11 4.21
C VAL A 254 -1.37 14.84 4.38
N VAL A 255 -1.00 14.17 3.28
CA VAL A 255 -0.17 12.96 3.32
C VAL A 255 1.24 13.28 3.82
N LEU A 256 1.85 14.40 3.41
CA LEU A 256 3.14 14.88 3.94
C LEU A 256 3.12 14.95 5.47
N LYS A 257 2.03 15.48 6.05
CA LYS A 257 1.87 15.56 7.51
C LYS A 257 1.63 14.18 8.15
N GLY A 258 1.03 13.27 7.43
CA GLY A 258 0.93 11.86 7.84
C GLY A 258 2.29 11.17 7.90
N LEU A 259 3.15 11.41 6.92
CA LEU A 259 4.50 10.81 6.85
C LEU A 259 5.39 11.20 8.03
N GLU A 260 5.27 12.41 8.57
CA GLU A 260 6.07 12.88 9.70
C GLU A 260 5.96 11.99 10.95
N THR A 261 4.81 11.32 11.13
CA THR A 261 4.53 10.45 12.27
C THR A 261 4.38 8.97 11.89
N LEU A 262 4.70 8.62 10.64
CA LEU A 262 4.47 7.27 10.11
C LEU A 262 5.16 6.20 10.96
N ASP A 263 6.44 6.33 11.22
CA ASP A 263 7.22 5.34 11.97
C ASP A 263 6.69 5.13 13.39
N ILE A 264 6.42 6.22 14.12
CA ILE A 264 5.87 6.17 15.48
C ILE A 264 4.52 5.45 15.50
N ARG A 265 3.63 5.77 14.53
CA ARG A 265 2.32 5.10 14.42
C ARG A 265 2.47 3.62 14.10
N MET A 266 3.27 3.30 13.10
CA MET A 266 3.45 1.91 12.65
C MET A 266 4.04 1.03 13.75
N ARG A 267 5.00 1.53 14.55
CA ARG A 267 5.56 0.79 15.70
C ARG A 267 4.50 0.57 16.78
N ALA A 268 3.77 1.61 17.17
CA ALA A 268 2.74 1.50 18.21
C ALA A 268 1.58 0.58 17.76
N GLN A 269 1.09 0.77 16.54
CA GLN A 269 0.01 -0.06 15.98
C GLN A 269 0.45 -1.53 15.80
N SER A 270 1.71 -1.79 15.41
CA SER A 270 2.24 -3.15 15.30
C SER A 270 2.39 -3.82 16.67
N ALA A 271 2.77 -3.08 17.71
CA ALA A 271 2.83 -3.60 19.07
C ALA A 271 1.43 -3.97 19.59
N ASN A 272 0.45 -3.09 19.39
CA ASN A 272 -0.95 -3.38 19.70
C ASN A 272 -1.48 -4.60 18.91
N ALA A 273 -1.16 -4.68 17.60
CA ALA A 273 -1.59 -5.79 16.75
C ALA A 273 -1.00 -7.13 17.21
N LEU A 274 0.27 -7.17 17.61
CA LEU A 274 0.89 -8.39 18.13
C LEU A 274 0.24 -8.83 19.45
N ALA A 275 0.03 -7.90 20.38
CA ALA A 275 -0.61 -8.19 21.65
C ALA A 275 -2.07 -8.64 21.49
N LEU A 276 -2.83 -7.98 20.60
CA LEU A 276 -4.19 -8.38 20.23
C LEU A 276 -4.19 -9.77 19.57
N ALA A 277 -3.24 -10.06 18.69
CA ALA A 277 -3.14 -11.35 18.02
C ALA A 277 -2.92 -12.50 19.03
N HIS A 278 -2.06 -12.31 20.02
CA HIS A 278 -1.87 -13.29 21.09
C HIS A 278 -3.11 -13.47 21.96
N TRP A 279 -3.81 -12.37 22.29
CA TRP A 279 -5.06 -12.44 23.04
C TRP A 279 -6.14 -13.20 22.26
N LEU A 280 -6.29 -12.93 20.97
CA LEU A 280 -7.23 -13.63 20.10
C LEU A 280 -6.87 -15.11 19.94
N GLU A 281 -5.58 -15.45 19.79
CA GLU A 281 -5.13 -16.84 19.66
C GLU A 281 -5.43 -17.68 20.89
N ALA A 282 -5.44 -17.05 22.08
CA ALA A 282 -5.81 -17.68 23.35
C ALA A 282 -7.33 -17.70 23.62
N HIS A 283 -8.13 -16.93 22.84
CA HIS A 283 -9.53 -16.77 23.11
C HIS A 283 -10.37 -18.00 22.69
N PRO A 284 -11.23 -18.58 23.58
CA PRO A 284 -11.96 -19.83 23.32
C PRO A 284 -12.91 -19.76 22.13
N ALA A 285 -13.46 -18.57 21.79
CA ALA A 285 -14.37 -18.38 20.66
C ALA A 285 -13.64 -18.11 19.32
N VAL A 286 -12.32 -18.06 19.30
CA VAL A 286 -11.50 -17.86 18.10
C VAL A 286 -10.96 -19.19 17.60
N ALA A 287 -11.13 -19.46 16.30
CA ALA A 287 -10.66 -20.68 15.66
C ALA A 287 -9.23 -20.55 15.16
N ARG A 288 -8.89 -19.39 14.58
CA ARG A 288 -7.58 -19.11 13.99
C ARG A 288 -7.31 -17.61 13.92
N VAL A 289 -6.04 -17.23 14.02
CA VAL A 289 -5.55 -15.87 13.80
C VAL A 289 -4.56 -15.86 12.64
N HIS A 290 -4.73 -14.91 11.71
CA HIS A 290 -3.84 -14.66 10.59
C HIS A 290 -3.08 -13.36 10.88
N TYR A 291 -1.84 -13.47 11.31
CA TYR A 291 -0.97 -12.33 11.60
C TYR A 291 0.50 -12.72 11.49
N PRO A 292 1.31 -12.04 10.65
CA PRO A 292 2.70 -12.44 10.38
C PRO A 292 3.62 -12.38 11.60
N GLY A 293 3.26 -11.60 12.62
CA GLY A 293 3.99 -11.50 13.88
C GLY A 293 3.85 -12.72 14.78
N LEU A 294 2.86 -13.60 14.59
CA LEU A 294 2.70 -14.85 15.35
C LEU A 294 3.60 -15.95 14.79
N LYS A 295 4.20 -16.73 15.68
CA LYS A 295 4.98 -17.92 15.28
C LYS A 295 4.15 -19.01 14.59
N SER A 296 2.85 -19.00 14.80
CA SER A 296 1.89 -19.90 14.14
C SER A 296 1.61 -19.51 12.67
N HIS A 297 2.01 -18.31 12.24
CA HIS A 297 1.82 -17.88 10.86
C HIS A 297 2.81 -18.59 9.92
N PRO A 298 2.36 -19.15 8.77
CA PRO A 298 3.21 -19.94 7.88
C PRO A 298 4.45 -19.19 7.37
N GLN A 299 4.35 -17.88 7.15
CA GLN A 299 5.46 -17.07 6.65
C GLN A 299 6.08 -16.19 7.75
N HIS A 300 5.97 -16.54 9.05
CA HIS A 300 6.50 -15.76 10.15
C HIS A 300 7.97 -15.39 9.97
N GLU A 301 8.84 -16.38 9.75
CA GLU A 301 10.28 -16.14 9.61
C GLU A 301 10.62 -15.23 8.42
N LEU A 302 9.91 -15.38 7.31
CA LEU A 302 10.05 -14.51 6.13
C LEU A 302 9.61 -13.09 6.45
N ALA A 303 8.45 -12.92 7.08
CA ALA A 303 7.92 -11.63 7.51
C ALA A 303 8.89 -10.90 8.44
N MET A 304 9.41 -11.59 9.46
CA MET A 304 10.36 -10.98 10.41
C MET A 304 11.64 -10.48 9.71
N ARG A 305 12.12 -11.19 8.68
CA ARG A 305 13.28 -10.74 7.88
C ARG A 305 12.93 -9.53 7.01
N GLN A 306 11.76 -9.51 6.38
CA GLN A 306 11.36 -8.49 5.40
C GLN A 306 10.75 -7.23 6.03
N MET A 307 10.13 -7.35 7.22
CA MET A 307 9.34 -6.31 7.87
C MET A 307 9.99 -5.74 9.14
N SER A 308 11.32 -5.67 9.19
CA SER A 308 12.06 -5.08 10.34
C SER A 308 11.74 -5.74 11.70
N GLY A 309 11.41 -7.03 11.73
CA GLY A 309 11.14 -7.80 12.94
C GLY A 309 9.73 -7.61 13.53
N VAL A 310 8.79 -7.03 12.79
CA VAL A 310 7.40 -6.80 13.23
C VAL A 310 6.39 -7.35 12.22
N GLY A 311 5.14 -7.57 12.65
CA GLY A 311 4.08 -8.17 11.82
C GLY A 311 3.16 -7.19 11.12
N GLY A 312 3.35 -5.87 11.34
CA GLY A 312 2.45 -4.85 10.80
C GLY A 312 1.23 -4.59 11.70
N ALA A 313 0.29 -3.79 11.21
CA ALA A 313 -0.86 -3.32 11.99
C ALA A 313 -2.22 -3.87 11.49
N VAL A 314 -2.19 -4.87 10.63
CA VAL A 314 -3.41 -5.56 10.14
C VAL A 314 -3.32 -7.03 10.50
N LEU A 315 -4.41 -7.56 11.02
CA LEU A 315 -4.60 -8.99 11.27
C LEU A 315 -6.00 -9.42 10.84
N SER A 316 -6.21 -10.72 10.71
CA SER A 316 -7.55 -11.28 10.59
C SER A 316 -7.71 -12.45 11.55
N PHE A 317 -8.94 -12.72 11.97
CA PHE A 317 -9.24 -13.88 12.79
C PHE A 317 -10.54 -14.53 12.36
N GLU A 318 -10.64 -15.83 12.61
CA GLU A 318 -11.81 -16.64 12.33
C GLU A 318 -12.55 -16.95 13.64
N VAL A 319 -13.82 -16.57 13.72
CA VAL A 319 -14.65 -16.94 14.86
C VAL A 319 -15.08 -18.40 14.76
N LYS A 320 -15.15 -19.11 15.90
CA LYS A 320 -15.74 -20.45 15.95
C LYS A 320 -17.24 -20.35 15.71
N ALA A 321 -17.76 -21.32 14.98
CA ALA A 321 -19.21 -21.52 14.79
C ALA A 321 -19.55 -22.94 15.23
N ASP A 322 -20.59 -23.09 16.04
CA ASP A 322 -20.98 -24.38 16.62
C ASP A 322 -21.60 -25.32 15.58
N GLN A 323 -22.14 -24.74 14.49
CA GLN A 323 -22.75 -25.47 13.41
C GLN A 323 -22.27 -24.95 12.04
N GLU A 324 -22.24 -25.84 11.07
CA GLU A 324 -21.97 -25.48 9.69
C GLU A 324 -22.96 -24.43 9.18
N GLY A 325 -22.46 -23.39 8.50
CA GLY A 325 -23.28 -22.28 7.99
C GLY A 325 -23.49 -21.10 8.94
N GLN A 326 -23.18 -21.20 10.23
CA GLN A 326 -23.35 -20.12 11.19
C GLN A 326 -22.18 -19.11 11.22
N GLY A 327 -21.07 -19.36 10.50
CA GLY A 327 -19.87 -18.52 10.56
C GLY A 327 -20.14 -17.04 10.31
N ARG A 328 -20.99 -16.71 9.32
CA ARG A 328 -21.38 -15.32 9.04
C ARG A 328 -22.16 -14.67 10.18
N ALA A 329 -23.13 -15.38 10.76
CA ALA A 329 -23.94 -14.86 11.86
C ALA A 329 -23.05 -14.56 13.08
N ARG A 330 -22.10 -15.45 13.39
CA ARG A 330 -21.13 -15.24 14.47
C ARG A 330 -20.19 -14.06 14.20
N ALA A 331 -19.66 -13.92 12.99
CA ALA A 331 -18.84 -12.78 12.61
C ALA A 331 -19.63 -11.46 12.72
N PHE A 332 -20.87 -11.44 12.26
CA PHE A 332 -21.76 -10.26 12.37
C PHE A 332 -22.08 -9.94 13.81
N GLN A 333 -22.33 -10.93 14.65
CA GLN A 333 -22.54 -10.73 16.08
C GLN A 333 -21.37 -9.99 16.74
N VAL A 334 -20.12 -10.33 16.42
CA VAL A 334 -18.95 -9.61 16.92
C VAL A 334 -18.96 -8.15 16.44
N LEU A 335 -19.20 -7.95 15.14
CA LEU A 335 -19.14 -6.62 14.51
C LEU A 335 -20.30 -5.70 14.97
N ASP A 336 -21.48 -6.23 15.19
CA ASP A 336 -22.68 -5.47 15.57
C ASP A 336 -22.67 -5.05 17.05
N HIS A 337 -21.80 -5.67 17.89
CA HIS A 337 -21.68 -5.35 19.31
C HIS A 337 -20.49 -4.43 19.65
N LEU A 338 -19.76 -3.97 18.65
CA LEU A 338 -18.70 -2.96 18.83
C LEU A 338 -19.29 -1.64 19.33
N GLN A 339 -18.64 -1.01 20.32
CA GLN A 339 -19.02 0.27 20.89
C GLN A 339 -17.94 1.34 20.80
N VAL A 340 -16.68 0.92 20.74
CA VAL A 340 -15.50 1.79 20.68
C VAL A 340 -14.93 1.80 19.27
N MET A 341 -14.75 0.62 18.68
CA MET A 341 -14.17 0.47 17.35
C MET A 341 -15.20 0.65 16.23
N SER A 342 -14.72 0.98 15.05
CA SER A 342 -15.60 1.31 13.92
C SER A 342 -15.69 0.16 12.92
N LEU A 343 -16.93 -0.15 12.50
CA LEU A 343 -17.19 -1.02 11.35
C LEU A 343 -16.89 -0.22 10.06
N SER A 344 -15.79 -0.52 9.39
CA SER A 344 -15.39 0.16 8.16
C SER A 344 -14.53 -0.73 7.28
N THR A 345 -14.71 -0.62 5.96
CA THR A 345 -13.88 -1.33 4.97
C THR A 345 -12.52 -0.70 4.75
N ASN A 346 -12.28 0.53 5.27
CA ASN A 346 -10.96 1.18 5.20
C ASN A 346 -9.96 0.48 6.15
N LEU A 347 -8.72 0.92 6.13
CA LEU A 347 -7.62 0.45 7.00
C LEU A 347 -6.53 1.51 7.09
N GLY A 348 -5.61 1.35 8.04
CA GLY A 348 -4.45 2.24 8.16
C GLY A 348 -4.75 3.53 8.89
N ASP A 349 -5.85 3.61 9.64
CA ASP A 349 -6.23 4.75 10.48
C ASP A 349 -5.59 4.64 11.88
N THR A 350 -5.53 5.75 12.61
CA THR A 350 -5.23 5.78 14.05
C THR A 350 -6.34 5.13 14.89
N LYS A 351 -7.53 4.98 14.32
CA LYS A 351 -8.66 4.27 14.92
C LYS A 351 -8.68 2.82 14.45
N THR A 352 -9.02 1.91 15.36
CA THR A 352 -9.21 0.50 15.02
C THR A 352 -10.45 0.31 14.17
N LEU A 353 -10.28 -0.32 13.01
CA LEU A 353 -11.34 -0.56 12.03
C LEU A 353 -11.50 -2.06 11.80
N LEU A 354 -12.75 -2.54 11.91
CA LEU A 354 -13.10 -3.93 11.64
C LEU A 354 -13.98 -4.04 10.40
N THR A 355 -13.92 -5.18 9.74
CA THR A 355 -14.80 -5.50 8.61
C THR A 355 -14.94 -7.01 8.45
N HIS A 356 -16.04 -7.42 7.78
CA HIS A 356 -16.27 -8.79 7.33
C HIS A 356 -15.86 -8.91 5.84
N PRO A 357 -14.68 -9.45 5.50
CA PRO A 357 -14.17 -9.46 4.13
C PRO A 357 -15.11 -10.15 3.14
N ALA A 358 -15.71 -11.29 3.53
CA ALA A 358 -16.55 -12.08 2.65
C ALA A 358 -17.84 -11.36 2.18
N SER A 359 -18.32 -10.34 2.90
CA SER A 359 -19.49 -9.54 2.49
C SER A 359 -19.13 -8.13 2.01
N THR A 360 -17.88 -7.71 2.11
CA THR A 360 -17.43 -6.36 1.78
C THR A 360 -16.35 -6.36 0.69
N SER A 361 -15.08 -6.32 1.05
CA SER A 361 -13.95 -6.23 0.09
C SER A 361 -13.91 -7.40 -0.91
N HIS A 362 -14.39 -8.58 -0.53
CA HIS A 362 -14.43 -9.80 -1.35
C HIS A 362 -15.88 -10.27 -1.64
N GLY A 363 -16.88 -9.44 -1.34
CA GLY A 363 -18.30 -9.77 -1.50
C GLY A 363 -18.76 -10.01 -2.95
N LYS A 364 -17.98 -9.54 -3.93
CA LYS A 364 -18.26 -9.76 -5.36
C LYS A 364 -17.69 -11.08 -5.90
N LEU A 365 -16.84 -11.77 -5.14
CA LEU A 365 -16.35 -13.09 -5.49
C LEU A 365 -17.46 -14.14 -5.27
N SER A 366 -17.47 -15.18 -6.11
CA SER A 366 -18.30 -16.36 -5.85
C SER A 366 -17.83 -17.09 -4.59
N GLU A 367 -18.70 -17.93 -4.01
CA GLU A 367 -18.33 -18.72 -2.83
C GLU A 367 -17.09 -19.58 -3.10
N ALA A 368 -17.05 -20.26 -4.25
CA ALA A 368 -15.89 -21.07 -4.64
C ALA A 368 -14.59 -20.25 -4.75
N GLN A 369 -14.66 -19.02 -5.27
CA GLN A 369 -13.51 -18.12 -5.35
C GLN A 369 -13.05 -17.66 -3.95
N ARG A 370 -13.98 -17.34 -3.04
CA ARG A 370 -13.63 -16.99 -1.65
C ARG A 370 -12.98 -18.14 -0.92
N GLN A 371 -13.54 -19.35 -1.05
CA GLN A 371 -12.98 -20.57 -0.43
C GLN A 371 -11.57 -20.87 -0.97
N ALA A 372 -11.36 -20.74 -2.28
CA ALA A 372 -10.05 -20.91 -2.89
C ALA A 372 -9.03 -19.85 -2.40
N ALA A 373 -9.50 -18.65 -2.03
CA ALA A 373 -8.69 -17.59 -1.43
C ALA A 373 -8.58 -17.71 0.10
N GLY A 374 -9.14 -18.75 0.74
CA GLY A 374 -9.12 -18.93 2.19
C GLY A 374 -10.01 -17.94 2.97
N ILE A 375 -10.96 -17.28 2.30
CA ILE A 375 -11.80 -16.24 2.90
C ILE A 375 -13.17 -16.86 3.31
N GLY A 376 -13.21 -17.36 4.53
CA GLY A 376 -14.42 -17.94 5.11
C GLY A 376 -15.47 -16.90 5.51
N GLN A 377 -16.71 -17.38 5.74
CA GLN A 377 -17.82 -16.55 6.23
C GLN A 377 -17.66 -16.17 7.72
N ASN A 378 -16.75 -16.78 8.43
CA ASN A 378 -16.42 -16.52 9.83
C ASN A 378 -15.20 -15.61 10.01
N LEU A 379 -14.66 -15.04 8.93
CA LEU A 379 -13.44 -14.22 8.95
C LEU A 379 -13.77 -12.76 9.26
N ILE A 380 -13.04 -12.18 10.21
CA ILE A 380 -13.06 -10.75 10.54
C ILE A 380 -11.64 -10.20 10.32
N ARG A 381 -11.50 -9.09 9.57
CA ARG A 381 -10.24 -8.34 9.45
C ARG A 381 -10.25 -7.16 10.42
N VAL A 382 -9.12 -6.94 11.09
CA VAL A 382 -8.86 -5.81 11.99
C VAL A 382 -7.68 -5.00 11.46
N SER A 383 -7.87 -3.71 11.22
CA SER A 383 -6.80 -2.73 11.08
C SER A 383 -6.63 -2.05 12.44
N VAL A 384 -5.56 -2.39 13.15
CA VAL A 384 -5.37 -2.00 14.55
C VAL A 384 -4.91 -0.54 14.63
N GLY A 385 -5.56 0.22 15.51
CA GLY A 385 -5.29 1.63 15.76
C GLY A 385 -4.37 1.87 16.96
N LEU A 386 -4.52 3.06 17.55
CA LEU A 386 -3.71 3.56 18.65
C LEU A 386 -4.49 3.58 19.99
N GLU A 387 -5.69 3.02 20.05
CA GLU A 387 -6.45 2.88 21.26
C GLU A 387 -5.70 1.99 22.26
N HIS A 388 -6.04 2.11 23.54
CA HIS A 388 -5.47 1.23 24.56
C HIS A 388 -5.86 -0.22 24.27
N LEU A 389 -4.90 -1.16 24.38
CA LEU A 389 -5.11 -2.56 24.05
C LEU A 389 -6.28 -3.18 24.83
N ASP A 390 -6.41 -2.89 26.12
CA ASP A 390 -7.48 -3.45 26.94
C ASP A 390 -8.87 -3.02 26.45
N ASP A 391 -9.01 -1.79 25.95
CA ASP A 391 -10.26 -1.29 25.38
C ASP A 391 -10.58 -1.99 24.06
N ILE A 392 -9.55 -2.24 23.20
CA ILE A 392 -9.70 -3.02 21.98
C ILE A 392 -10.16 -4.44 22.30
N CYS A 393 -9.48 -5.12 23.23
CA CYS A 393 -9.82 -6.49 23.62
C CYS A 393 -11.23 -6.55 24.23
N ALA A 394 -11.57 -5.65 25.14
CA ALA A 394 -12.87 -5.61 25.79
C ALA A 394 -14.01 -5.36 24.78
N ASP A 395 -13.78 -4.53 23.77
CA ASP A 395 -14.79 -4.23 22.77
C ASP A 395 -15.04 -5.42 21.82
N ILE A 396 -14.00 -6.15 21.41
CA ILE A 396 -14.14 -7.38 20.61
C ILE A 396 -14.80 -8.48 21.47
N ASP A 397 -14.42 -8.60 22.73
CA ASP A 397 -14.95 -9.62 23.63
C ASP A 397 -16.47 -9.52 23.84
N ARG A 398 -17.05 -8.30 23.79
CA ARG A 398 -18.52 -8.11 23.87
C ARG A 398 -19.29 -9.02 22.93
N GLY A 399 -18.82 -9.13 21.67
CA GLY A 399 -19.46 -9.99 20.69
C GLY A 399 -18.97 -11.44 20.71
N LEU A 400 -17.72 -11.68 21.07
CA LEU A 400 -17.15 -13.03 21.16
C LEU A 400 -17.73 -13.85 22.30
N SER A 401 -17.96 -13.22 23.47
CA SER A 401 -18.48 -13.88 24.68
C SER A 401 -19.99 -14.12 24.66
N LEU A 402 -20.74 -13.57 23.71
CA LEU A 402 -22.15 -13.89 23.55
C LEU A 402 -22.28 -15.32 23.03
N HIS A 403 -23.04 -16.14 23.73
CA HIS A 403 -23.41 -17.47 23.27
C HIS A 403 -24.45 -17.35 22.13
N ALA A 404 -24.33 -18.21 21.11
CA ALA A 404 -25.26 -18.27 19.99
C ALA A 404 -26.64 -18.81 20.42
#